data_bf2d81d245cfa6a6041711ac7c9b4431
#
_entry.id   bf2d81d245cfa6a6041711ac7c9b4431
#
_cell.length_a   1.000
_cell.length_b   1.000
_cell.length_c   1.000
_cell.angle_alpha   90.00
_cell.angle_beta   90.00
_cell.angle_gamma   90.00
#
_symmetry.space_group_name_H-M   'P 1'
#
loop_
_entity.id
_entity.type
_entity.pdbx_description
1 polymer ?
#
loop_
_entity_poly.entity_id
_entity_poly.type
_entity_poly.pdbx_seq_one_letter_code
_entity_poly.pdbx_strand_id
1 'polypeptide(L)'
;MKLSNRINLPDISITGFETPLNEVERSIQDSVHRFAKDFMRPLGQELDKMTAEQVVAPGSPYYSLFSEAAKLGLDSGLLAELPPETAVRVESMISEEMGWGDAGLAVSLGVSTFPNEMAKAVGNQELIDLSAGKIGCWMITHPDKGTDAGAFDMQRDWVPGQLGNKGNLFAKVGEHEIVINGQCSAWVSNGAVAQVALAYMTADYGNGFYDANGLPYGISVIVPLDLPGVSKGKPLEKIGQRALPQGEVYFDNVRIPKRFAVALQDEYYGNVASTWSFAGTHMAQWFTGVARSAFELALAYCHERKQGGQLLINHQLTRYRIGDMMRRVELCRAVARRSLAYARLTPQGHPCATASSKITVTEEAMRVVSDALQLFGGNGLTREYPMEKLFRDARAALIEDGENMMLTTRLGFLVQELYEDGWPQY
;
A
#
# COMPACT_ATOMS: atom_id res chain seq x y z
N MET A 1 30.74 3.96 6.66
CA MET A 1 30.98 3.07 5.53
C MET A 1 29.64 2.45 5.14
N LYS A 2 29.16 2.69 3.93
CA LYS A 2 27.84 2.22 3.52
C LYS A 2 27.85 0.69 3.41
N LEU A 3 27.01 0.02 4.17
CA LEU A 3 26.91 -1.45 4.21
C LEU A 3 26.55 -2.07 2.85
N SER A 4 25.80 -1.32 2.03
CA SER A 4 25.49 -1.71 0.65
C SER A 4 26.71 -2.05 -0.20
N ASN A 5 27.90 -1.59 0.18
CA ASN A 5 29.14 -1.84 -0.57
C ASN A 5 29.96 -3.01 0.01
N ARG A 6 29.52 -3.64 1.12
CA ARG A 6 30.26 -4.72 1.79
C ARG A 6 29.65 -6.10 1.66
N ILE A 7 28.35 -6.17 1.40
CA ILE A 7 27.65 -7.45 1.30
C ILE A 7 27.34 -7.68 -0.16
N ASN A 8 27.94 -8.72 -0.73
CA ASN A 8 27.59 -9.19 -2.07
C ASN A 8 26.25 -9.89 -1.95
N LEU A 9 25.16 -9.15 -2.22
CA LEU A 9 23.81 -9.69 -2.14
C LEU A 9 23.63 -10.76 -3.22
N PRO A 10 23.18 -11.96 -2.85
CA PRO A 10 22.85 -12.97 -3.84
C PRO A 10 21.73 -12.46 -4.74
N ASP A 11 21.87 -12.61 -6.03
CA ASP A 11 20.81 -12.33 -6.98
C ASP A 11 19.78 -13.47 -6.92
N ILE A 12 18.84 -13.34 -6.01
CA ILE A 12 17.66 -14.22 -5.96
C ILE A 12 16.59 -13.56 -6.80
N SER A 13 16.87 -13.48 -8.09
CA SER A 13 15.89 -12.92 -9.02
C SER A 13 14.65 -13.82 -9.01
N ILE A 14 13.53 -13.18 -9.21
CA ILE A 14 12.23 -13.76 -9.51
C ILE A 14 12.31 -14.91 -10.52
N THR A 15 13.27 -14.81 -11.45
CA THR A 15 13.50 -15.79 -12.52
C THR A 15 14.05 -17.12 -12.06
N GLY A 16 14.56 -17.23 -10.83
CA GLY A 16 15.17 -18.46 -10.35
C GLY A 16 14.19 -19.64 -10.18
N PHE A 17 12.90 -19.36 -9.93
CA PHE A 17 11.85 -20.34 -9.63
C PHE A 17 10.60 -20.19 -10.49
N GLU A 18 10.66 -19.38 -11.55
CA GLU A 18 9.55 -19.15 -12.46
C GLU A 18 9.92 -19.43 -13.91
N THR A 19 8.90 -19.35 -14.77
CA THR A 19 9.13 -19.41 -16.21
C THR A 19 10.06 -18.29 -16.63
N PRO A 20 10.99 -18.53 -17.57
CA PRO A 20 11.94 -17.51 -18.03
C PRO A 20 11.25 -16.21 -18.46
N LEU A 21 11.84 -15.11 -18.09
CA LEU A 21 11.43 -13.81 -18.59
C LEU A 21 11.87 -13.62 -20.06
N ASN A 22 10.99 -13.02 -20.85
CA ASN A 22 11.38 -12.51 -22.18
C ASN A 22 12.28 -11.28 -22.05
N GLU A 23 12.79 -10.76 -23.18
CA GLU A 23 13.73 -9.62 -23.18
C GLU A 23 13.09 -8.33 -22.59
N VAL A 24 11.82 -8.08 -22.90
CA VAL A 24 11.09 -6.89 -22.41
C VAL A 24 10.91 -6.99 -20.91
N GLU A 25 10.38 -8.10 -20.41
CA GLU A 25 10.19 -8.37 -18.99
C GLU A 25 11.50 -8.22 -18.20
N ARG A 26 12.60 -8.78 -18.74
CA ARG A 26 13.93 -8.67 -18.13
C ARG A 26 14.43 -7.24 -18.10
N SER A 27 14.28 -6.50 -19.20
CA SER A 27 14.70 -5.10 -19.28
C SER A 27 13.96 -4.23 -18.27
N ILE A 28 12.64 -4.45 -18.10
CA ILE A 28 11.83 -3.76 -17.10
C ILE A 28 12.31 -4.13 -15.70
N GLN A 29 12.47 -5.40 -15.39
CA GLN A 29 12.94 -5.85 -14.07
C GLN A 29 14.31 -5.25 -13.73
N ASP A 30 15.28 -5.31 -14.65
CA ASP A 30 16.62 -4.76 -14.44
C ASP A 30 16.59 -3.25 -14.19
N SER A 31 15.70 -2.53 -14.88
CA SER A 31 15.55 -1.08 -14.71
C SER A 31 14.95 -0.72 -13.36
N VAL A 32 13.89 -1.42 -12.95
CA VAL A 32 13.25 -1.22 -11.63
C VAL A 32 14.18 -1.67 -10.50
N HIS A 33 14.89 -2.79 -10.67
CA HIS A 33 15.85 -3.24 -9.68
C HIS A 33 16.97 -2.24 -9.46
N ARG A 34 17.53 -1.65 -10.54
CA ARG A 34 18.52 -0.56 -10.41
C ARG A 34 17.94 0.65 -9.69
N PHE A 35 16.74 1.07 -10.03
CA PHE A 35 16.06 2.16 -9.34
C PHE A 35 15.85 1.86 -7.85
N ALA A 36 15.36 0.67 -7.52
CA ALA A 36 15.17 0.23 -6.14
C ALA A 36 16.49 0.19 -5.36
N LYS A 37 17.56 -0.35 -5.96
CA LYS A 37 18.85 -0.54 -5.34
C LYS A 37 19.65 0.75 -5.20
N ASP A 38 19.76 1.51 -6.31
CA ASP A 38 20.71 2.62 -6.40
C ASP A 38 20.07 3.95 -5.98
N PHE A 39 18.72 4.03 -5.97
CA PHE A 39 18.00 5.24 -5.61
C PHE A 39 17.08 5.04 -4.38
N MET A 40 16.10 4.13 -4.41
CA MET A 40 15.13 4.03 -3.31
C MET A 40 15.77 3.64 -1.97
N ARG A 41 16.65 2.63 -1.96
CA ARG A 41 17.31 2.20 -0.71
C ARG A 41 18.14 3.31 -0.06
N PRO A 42 19.06 3.99 -0.77
CA PRO A 42 19.79 5.12 -0.19
C PRO A 42 18.86 6.24 0.30
N LEU A 43 17.86 6.61 -0.49
CA LEU A 43 16.88 7.63 -0.13
C LEU A 43 16.09 7.23 1.12
N GLY A 44 15.55 6.02 1.18
CA GLY A 44 14.80 5.52 2.33
C GLY A 44 15.64 5.49 3.62
N GLN A 45 16.94 5.13 3.53
CA GLN A 45 17.87 5.17 4.66
C GLN A 45 18.22 6.60 5.10
N GLU A 46 18.26 7.54 4.19
CA GLU A 46 18.46 8.96 4.48
C GLU A 46 17.25 9.54 5.20
N LEU A 47 16.05 9.37 4.63
CA LEU A 47 14.80 9.87 5.18
C LEU A 47 14.46 9.23 6.54
N ASP A 48 14.82 7.97 6.77
CA ASP A 48 14.63 7.30 8.08
C ASP A 48 15.39 7.98 9.23
N LYS A 49 16.42 8.75 8.93
CA LYS A 49 17.22 9.51 9.92
C LYS A 49 16.70 10.91 10.17
N MET A 50 15.82 11.40 9.29
CA MET A 50 15.22 12.73 9.39
C MET A 50 14.04 12.72 10.36
N THR A 51 13.69 13.88 10.91
CA THR A 51 12.39 14.07 11.56
C THR A 51 11.29 14.10 10.50
N ALA A 52 10.05 13.81 10.89
CA ALA A 52 8.92 13.85 9.97
C ALA A 52 8.76 15.25 9.31
N GLU A 53 9.02 16.32 10.06
CA GLU A 53 9.00 17.70 9.56
C GLU A 53 10.10 17.94 8.50
N GLN A 54 11.30 17.38 8.70
CA GLN A 54 12.38 17.47 7.71
C GLN A 54 12.06 16.72 6.42
N VAL A 55 11.38 15.56 6.53
CA VAL A 55 10.97 14.77 5.35
C VAL A 55 10.04 15.56 4.45
N VAL A 56 9.11 16.34 5.02
CA VAL A 56 8.12 17.13 4.24
C VAL A 56 8.57 18.55 3.91
N ALA A 57 9.71 18.99 4.43
CA ALA A 57 10.21 20.35 4.24
C ALA A 57 10.46 20.64 2.74
N PRO A 58 10.26 21.90 2.29
CA PRO A 58 10.67 22.30 0.95
C PRO A 58 12.14 21.99 0.67
N GLY A 59 12.44 21.38 -0.45
CA GLY A 59 13.80 20.96 -0.81
C GLY A 59 14.25 19.62 -0.20
N SER A 60 13.38 18.94 0.55
CA SER A 60 13.68 17.58 1.01
C SER A 60 13.96 16.63 -0.16
N PRO A 61 14.91 15.71 -0.03
CA PRO A 61 15.18 14.70 -1.05
C PRO A 61 13.99 13.77 -1.31
N TYR A 62 13.00 13.73 -0.41
CA TYR A 62 11.76 12.98 -0.59
C TYR A 62 11.07 13.28 -1.93
N TYR A 63 11.01 14.54 -2.34
CA TYR A 63 10.30 14.93 -3.57
C TYR A 63 10.97 14.43 -4.85
N SER A 64 12.27 14.11 -4.80
CA SER A 64 12.97 13.52 -5.95
C SER A 64 12.47 12.10 -6.28
N LEU A 65 11.83 11.42 -5.35
CA LEU A 65 11.23 10.10 -5.56
C LEU A 65 10.30 10.09 -6.77
N PHE A 66 9.42 11.07 -6.87
CA PHE A 66 8.39 11.13 -7.92
C PHE A 66 8.98 11.45 -9.28
N SER A 67 9.92 12.38 -9.34
CA SER A 67 10.59 12.74 -10.58
C SER A 67 11.51 11.63 -11.11
N GLU A 68 12.19 10.89 -10.24
CA GLU A 68 13.03 9.77 -10.64
C GLU A 68 12.19 8.54 -11.04
N ALA A 69 11.10 8.26 -10.33
CA ALA A 69 10.15 7.21 -10.72
C ALA A 69 9.51 7.50 -12.09
N ALA A 70 9.13 8.75 -12.36
CA ALA A 70 8.55 9.14 -13.63
C ALA A 70 9.50 8.90 -14.83
N LYS A 71 10.82 8.98 -14.63
CA LYS A 71 11.81 8.70 -15.69
C LYS A 71 11.83 7.23 -16.12
N LEU A 72 11.30 6.32 -15.30
CA LEU A 72 11.21 4.91 -15.66
C LEU A 72 10.14 4.65 -16.73
N GLY A 73 9.16 5.55 -16.87
CA GLY A 73 8.03 5.37 -17.80
C GLY A 73 7.16 4.16 -17.51
N LEU A 74 7.16 3.70 -16.25
CA LEU A 74 6.45 2.49 -15.83
C LEU A 74 5.08 2.88 -15.25
N ASP A 75 4.23 3.39 -16.09
CA ASP A 75 2.88 3.78 -15.74
C ASP A 75 1.83 2.79 -16.26
N SER A 76 0.57 3.05 -15.96
CA SER A 76 -0.56 2.26 -16.45
C SER A 76 -0.68 2.25 -17.97
N GLY A 77 -0.12 3.24 -18.68
CA GLY A 77 -0.07 3.28 -20.14
C GLY A 77 0.79 2.16 -20.70
N LEU A 78 2.01 1.98 -20.17
CA LEU A 78 2.89 0.87 -20.56
C LEU A 78 2.21 -0.50 -20.31
N LEU A 79 1.60 -0.67 -19.13
CA LEU A 79 0.94 -1.93 -18.80
C LEU A 79 -0.25 -2.23 -19.72
N ALA A 80 -0.97 -1.20 -20.19
CA ALA A 80 -2.09 -1.35 -21.11
C ALA A 80 -1.66 -1.77 -22.53
N GLU A 81 -0.40 -1.54 -22.92
CA GLU A 81 0.16 -1.97 -24.21
C GLU A 81 0.60 -3.43 -24.23
N LEU A 82 0.74 -4.06 -23.04
CA LEU A 82 1.17 -5.45 -22.90
C LEU A 82 -0.03 -6.42 -22.95
N PRO A 83 0.18 -7.66 -23.40
CA PRO A 83 -0.81 -8.72 -23.22
C PRO A 83 -1.19 -8.83 -21.72
N PRO A 84 -2.48 -9.05 -21.37
CA PRO A 84 -2.95 -9.00 -19.98
C PRO A 84 -2.14 -9.85 -18.99
N GLU A 85 -1.80 -11.07 -19.35
CA GLU A 85 -0.98 -11.96 -18.49
C GLU A 85 0.45 -11.43 -18.31
N THR A 86 1.03 -10.85 -19.36
CA THR A 86 2.35 -10.20 -19.29
C THR A 86 2.28 -8.94 -18.45
N ALA A 87 1.24 -8.12 -18.60
CA ALA A 87 1.03 -6.91 -17.82
C ALA A 87 0.97 -7.22 -16.32
N VAL A 88 0.19 -8.22 -15.93
CA VAL A 88 0.06 -8.69 -14.53
C VAL A 88 1.42 -9.15 -13.98
N ARG A 89 2.17 -9.91 -14.76
CA ARG A 89 3.48 -10.40 -14.36
C ARG A 89 4.48 -9.26 -14.18
N VAL A 90 4.49 -8.30 -15.10
CA VAL A 90 5.33 -7.10 -15.06
C VAL A 90 4.95 -6.22 -13.86
N GLU A 91 3.66 -5.97 -13.64
CA GLU A 91 3.16 -5.19 -12.50
C GLU A 91 3.61 -5.80 -11.16
N SER A 92 3.54 -7.14 -11.05
CA SER A 92 4.00 -7.84 -9.87
C SER A 92 5.51 -7.68 -9.65
N MET A 93 6.32 -7.79 -10.71
CA MET A 93 7.77 -7.59 -10.61
C MET A 93 8.13 -6.17 -10.20
N ILE A 94 7.51 -5.16 -10.82
CA ILE A 94 7.71 -3.75 -10.47
C ILE A 94 7.42 -3.53 -8.99
N SER A 95 6.27 -3.98 -8.52
CA SER A 95 5.83 -3.77 -7.15
C SER A 95 6.72 -4.50 -6.13
N GLU A 96 7.13 -5.75 -6.42
CA GLU A 96 8.07 -6.49 -5.56
C GLU A 96 9.43 -5.79 -5.46
N GLU A 97 9.98 -5.29 -6.58
CA GLU A 97 11.25 -4.55 -6.59
C GLU A 97 11.16 -3.23 -5.82
N MET A 98 10.06 -2.50 -5.93
CA MET A 98 9.84 -1.28 -5.16
C MET A 98 9.82 -1.58 -3.66
N GLY A 99 9.09 -2.61 -3.21
CA GLY A 99 9.07 -3.04 -1.81
C GLY A 99 10.43 -3.53 -1.32
N TRP A 100 11.19 -4.21 -2.17
CA TRP A 100 12.57 -4.60 -1.89
C TRP A 100 13.49 -3.38 -1.72
N GLY A 101 13.24 -2.30 -2.44
CA GLY A 101 13.94 -1.04 -2.31
C GLY A 101 13.70 -0.37 -0.96
N ASP A 102 12.45 0.03 -0.71
CA ASP A 102 12.01 0.64 0.55
C ASP A 102 10.47 0.58 0.68
N ALA A 103 9.96 0.05 1.79
CA ALA A 103 8.53 -0.13 2.02
C ALA A 103 7.77 1.20 2.03
N GLY A 104 8.26 2.20 2.77
CA GLY A 104 7.60 3.50 2.90
C GLY A 104 7.54 4.27 1.58
N LEU A 105 8.61 4.23 0.80
CA LEU A 105 8.66 4.85 -0.53
C LEU A 105 7.78 4.11 -1.54
N ALA A 106 7.70 2.77 -1.47
CA ALA A 106 6.80 1.98 -2.31
C ALA A 106 5.33 2.33 -2.05
N VAL A 107 4.91 2.40 -0.79
CA VAL A 107 3.57 2.84 -0.40
C VAL A 107 3.31 4.28 -0.86
N SER A 108 4.28 5.18 -0.67
CA SER A 108 4.16 6.57 -1.10
C SER A 108 3.91 6.73 -2.61
N LEU A 109 4.69 6.02 -3.44
CA LEU A 109 4.50 5.98 -4.89
C LEU A 109 3.12 5.40 -5.25
N GLY A 110 2.77 4.26 -4.64
CA GLY A 110 1.50 3.58 -4.93
C GLY A 110 0.29 4.43 -4.61
N VAL A 111 0.17 4.99 -3.40
CA VAL A 111 -0.99 5.83 -3.05
C VAL A 111 -1.04 7.13 -3.84
N SER A 112 0.11 7.60 -4.33
CA SER A 112 0.17 8.79 -5.18
C SER A 112 -0.60 8.63 -6.48
N THR A 113 -0.71 7.41 -7.00
CA THR A 113 -1.42 7.12 -8.26
C THR A 113 -2.94 7.00 -8.10
N PHE A 114 -3.46 6.75 -6.89
CA PHE A 114 -4.88 6.43 -6.66
C PHE A 114 -5.86 7.44 -7.26
N PRO A 115 -5.71 8.77 -7.09
CA PRO A 115 -6.63 9.72 -7.70
C PRO A 115 -6.65 9.62 -9.23
N ASN A 116 -5.49 9.46 -9.88
CA ASN A 116 -5.40 9.40 -11.34
C ASN A 116 -5.94 8.07 -11.89
N GLU A 117 -5.59 6.95 -11.27
CA GLU A 117 -6.10 5.62 -11.67
C GLU A 117 -7.63 5.54 -11.51
N MET A 118 -8.16 6.13 -10.45
CA MET A 118 -9.61 6.19 -10.26
C MET A 118 -10.29 7.12 -11.27
N ALA A 119 -9.68 8.25 -11.61
CA ALA A 119 -10.18 9.14 -12.68
C ALA A 119 -10.24 8.44 -14.03
N LYS A 120 -9.22 7.63 -14.35
CA LYS A 120 -9.19 6.78 -15.56
C LYS A 120 -10.29 5.71 -15.51
N ALA A 121 -10.48 5.05 -14.37
CA ALA A 121 -11.49 3.99 -14.21
C ALA A 121 -12.91 4.51 -14.46
N VAL A 122 -13.22 5.75 -14.06
CA VAL A 122 -14.53 6.37 -14.33
C VAL A 122 -14.59 7.15 -15.65
N GLY A 123 -13.49 7.20 -16.41
CA GLY A 123 -13.43 7.85 -17.72
C GLY A 123 -13.58 9.38 -17.69
N ASN A 124 -13.25 10.05 -16.58
CA ASN A 124 -13.41 11.49 -16.44
C ASN A 124 -12.11 12.23 -16.81
N GLN A 125 -12.05 12.75 -18.04
CA GLN A 125 -10.84 13.41 -18.57
C GLN A 125 -10.39 14.61 -17.74
N GLU A 126 -11.33 15.42 -17.21
CA GLU A 126 -11.00 16.58 -16.37
C GLU A 126 -10.27 16.15 -15.09
N LEU A 127 -10.71 15.04 -14.47
CA LEU A 127 -10.05 14.49 -13.27
C LEU A 127 -8.72 13.80 -13.60
N ILE A 128 -8.59 13.17 -14.77
CA ILE A 128 -7.33 12.61 -15.26
C ILE A 128 -6.30 13.73 -15.38
N ASP A 129 -6.64 14.82 -16.09
CA ASP A 129 -5.74 15.97 -16.29
C ASP A 129 -5.42 16.68 -14.97
N LEU A 130 -6.41 16.81 -14.09
CA LEU A 130 -6.26 17.43 -12.79
C LEU A 130 -5.29 16.67 -11.87
N SER A 131 -5.27 15.34 -11.93
CA SER A 131 -4.47 14.47 -11.06
C SER A 131 -3.14 14.06 -11.68
N ALA A 132 -2.94 14.26 -12.98
CA ALA A 132 -1.73 13.86 -13.69
C ALA A 132 -0.47 14.49 -13.10
N GLY A 133 0.52 13.67 -12.79
CA GLY A 133 1.84 14.11 -12.27
C GLY A 133 1.82 14.73 -10.87
N LYS A 134 0.68 14.70 -10.18
CA LYS A 134 0.55 15.22 -8.80
C LYS A 134 0.80 14.14 -7.76
N ILE A 135 1.33 14.52 -6.62
CA ILE A 135 1.41 13.64 -5.45
C ILE A 135 -0.01 13.46 -4.91
N GLY A 136 -0.52 12.24 -5.00
CA GLY A 136 -1.83 11.87 -4.52
C GLY A 136 -1.82 11.29 -3.12
N CYS A 137 -3.02 11.23 -2.51
CA CYS A 137 -3.29 10.48 -1.29
C CYS A 137 -4.67 9.81 -1.34
N TRP A 138 -4.84 8.83 -0.46
CA TRP A 138 -6.09 8.09 -0.31
C TRP A 138 -6.67 8.34 1.09
N MET A 139 -7.81 9.04 1.15
CA MET A 139 -8.46 9.45 2.38
C MET A 139 -9.70 8.59 2.64
N ILE A 140 -9.51 7.41 3.23
CA ILE A 140 -10.62 6.50 3.60
C ILE A 140 -10.82 6.43 5.11
N THR A 141 -9.79 6.75 5.90
CA THR A 141 -9.86 6.70 7.36
C THR A 141 -10.11 8.08 7.96
N HIS A 142 -10.88 8.11 9.04
CA HIS A 142 -11.22 9.31 9.80
C HIS A 142 -10.76 9.15 11.24
N PRO A 143 -10.74 10.21 12.07
CA PRO A 143 -10.35 10.09 13.47
C PRO A 143 -11.15 9.05 14.27
N ASP A 144 -12.39 8.82 13.89
CA ASP A 144 -13.33 7.89 14.51
C ASP A 144 -13.66 6.66 13.63
N LYS A 145 -12.96 6.47 12.50
CA LYS A 145 -13.14 5.33 11.59
C LYS A 145 -11.78 4.88 11.05
N GLY A 146 -11.35 3.69 11.44
CA GLY A 146 -10.14 3.04 10.94
C GLY A 146 -10.46 1.97 9.90
N THR A 147 -10.05 0.73 10.15
CA THR A 147 -10.33 -0.43 9.30
C THR A 147 -11.83 -0.71 9.13
N ASP A 148 -12.64 -0.34 10.13
CA ASP A 148 -14.10 -0.42 10.11
C ASP A 148 -14.75 0.46 9.02
N ALA A 149 -14.04 1.44 8.47
CA ALA A 149 -14.52 2.21 7.32
C ALA A 149 -14.83 1.34 6.09
N GLY A 150 -14.15 0.19 5.97
CA GLY A 150 -14.39 -0.80 4.92
C GLY A 150 -15.24 -2.01 5.34
N ALA A 151 -15.69 -2.05 6.58
CA ALA A 151 -16.43 -3.18 7.15
C ALA A 151 -17.95 -3.01 7.06
N PHE A 152 -18.43 -2.23 6.11
CA PHE A 152 -19.89 -1.99 5.92
C PHE A 152 -20.68 -3.27 5.61
N ASP A 153 -20.05 -4.28 5.05
CA ASP A 153 -20.61 -5.61 4.77
C ASP A 153 -20.78 -6.48 6.02
N MET A 154 -20.12 -6.13 7.14
CA MET A 154 -20.25 -6.83 8.43
C MET A 154 -21.34 -6.24 9.32
N GLN A 155 -22.11 -5.28 8.86
CA GLN A 155 -23.04 -4.48 9.68
C GLN A 155 -24.26 -5.27 10.17
N ARG A 156 -24.51 -6.46 9.64
CA ARG A 156 -25.62 -7.33 10.08
C ARG A 156 -25.60 -7.65 11.57
N ASP A 157 -24.38 -7.73 12.16
CA ASP A 157 -24.17 -8.10 13.56
C ASP A 157 -23.92 -6.90 14.47
N TRP A 158 -23.97 -5.68 13.94
CA TRP A 158 -23.77 -4.48 14.73
C TRP A 158 -25.06 -4.07 15.42
N VAL A 159 -24.91 -3.54 16.64
CA VAL A 159 -26.06 -3.09 17.42
C VAL A 159 -26.75 -1.94 16.71
N PRO A 160 -28.09 -2.02 16.46
CA PRO A 160 -28.83 -0.93 15.86
C PRO A 160 -28.59 0.39 16.59
N GLY A 161 -28.26 1.44 15.85
CA GLY A 161 -27.91 2.77 16.36
C GLY A 161 -26.43 3.03 16.65
N GLN A 162 -25.55 2.01 16.59
CA GLN A 162 -24.09 2.22 16.65
C GLN A 162 -23.46 2.46 15.26
N LEU A 163 -24.16 2.15 14.20
CA LEU A 163 -23.75 2.39 12.82
C LEU A 163 -23.73 3.88 12.43
N GLY A 164 -24.32 4.70 13.21
CA GLY A 164 -24.81 6.02 12.88
C GLY A 164 -23.89 7.20 13.14
N ASN A 165 -22.58 7.05 13.23
CA ASN A 165 -21.73 8.24 13.21
C ASN A 165 -21.44 8.66 11.76
N LYS A 166 -21.87 9.89 11.38
CA LYS A 166 -21.55 10.47 10.05
C LYS A 166 -20.04 10.59 9.81
N GLY A 167 -19.22 10.32 10.82
CA GLY A 167 -17.77 10.49 10.74
C GLY A 167 -17.33 11.96 10.81
N ASN A 168 -16.02 12.13 10.96
CA ASN A 168 -15.41 13.46 11.06
C ASN A 168 -15.19 14.13 9.69
N LEU A 169 -15.28 13.39 8.59
CA LEU A 169 -15.25 13.92 7.23
C LEU A 169 -16.58 13.62 6.56
N PHE A 170 -17.25 14.65 6.05
CA PHE A 170 -18.57 14.52 5.45
C PHE A 170 -18.82 15.57 4.37
N ALA A 171 -19.76 15.27 3.49
CA ALA A 171 -20.16 16.14 2.39
C ALA A 171 -21.64 16.47 2.41
N LYS A 172 -21.99 17.65 1.89
CA LYS A 172 -23.36 17.98 1.43
C LYS A 172 -23.35 18.06 -0.07
N VAL A 173 -24.21 17.26 -0.70
CA VAL A 173 -24.29 17.11 -2.15
C VAL A 173 -25.46 17.92 -2.69
N GLY A 174 -25.12 19.03 -3.35
CA GLY A 174 -26.11 19.88 -4.04
C GLY A 174 -26.36 19.44 -5.48
N GLU A 175 -27.08 20.28 -6.23
CA GLU A 175 -27.37 20.05 -7.63
C GLU A 175 -26.13 20.10 -8.51
N HIS A 176 -25.25 21.09 -8.28
CA HIS A 176 -24.07 21.37 -9.11
C HIS A 176 -22.75 21.29 -8.36
N GLU A 177 -22.76 21.33 -7.04
CA GLU A 177 -21.57 21.37 -6.19
C GLU A 177 -21.68 20.40 -5.01
N ILE A 178 -20.51 20.08 -4.46
CA ILE A 178 -20.33 19.30 -3.23
C ILE A 178 -19.60 20.21 -2.25
N VAL A 179 -20.08 20.29 -1.01
CA VAL A 179 -19.44 21.03 0.07
C VAL A 179 -18.89 20.05 1.09
N ILE A 180 -17.57 20.06 1.28
CA ILE A 180 -16.85 19.12 2.15
C ILE A 180 -16.46 19.83 3.44
N ASN A 181 -16.67 19.16 4.58
CA ASN A 181 -16.31 19.63 5.90
C ASN A 181 -15.72 18.52 6.76
N GLY A 182 -14.84 18.91 7.69
CA GLY A 182 -14.26 18.01 8.68
C GLY A 182 -12.81 17.67 8.41
N GLN A 183 -12.38 16.45 8.77
CA GLN A 183 -10.99 16.04 8.63
C GLN A 183 -10.86 14.54 8.37
N CYS A 184 -9.81 14.15 7.66
CA CYS A 184 -9.36 12.77 7.59
C CYS A 184 -8.48 12.40 8.80
N SER A 185 -8.14 11.12 8.95
CA SER A 185 -7.24 10.67 10.02
C SER A 185 -5.80 11.12 9.78
N ALA A 186 -5.00 11.16 10.86
CA ALA A 186 -3.56 11.46 10.78
C ALA A 186 -2.76 10.39 10.02
N TRP A 187 -3.35 9.22 9.77
CA TRP A 187 -2.69 8.08 9.12
C TRP A 187 -2.84 8.05 7.60
N VAL A 188 -3.31 9.13 7.00
CA VAL A 188 -3.39 9.23 5.54
C VAL A 188 -1.99 9.31 4.94
N SER A 189 -1.62 8.27 4.19
CA SER A 189 -0.35 8.21 3.47
C SER A 189 -0.26 9.35 2.46
N ASN A 190 0.86 10.05 2.43
CA ASN A 190 1.10 11.31 1.71
C ASN A 190 0.24 12.51 2.17
N GLY A 191 -0.66 12.39 3.15
CA GLY A 191 -1.58 13.46 3.55
C GLY A 191 -0.89 14.80 3.80
N ALA A 192 0.27 14.79 4.46
CA ALA A 192 1.05 15.99 4.74
C ALA A 192 1.60 16.70 3.48
N VAL A 193 1.77 16.00 2.36
CA VAL A 193 2.42 16.53 1.14
C VAL A 193 1.55 16.48 -0.11
N ALA A 194 0.47 15.70 -0.11
CA ALA A 194 -0.38 15.46 -1.27
C ALA A 194 -0.95 16.74 -1.87
N GLN A 195 -1.09 16.76 -3.19
CA GLN A 195 -1.63 17.87 -3.99
C GLN A 195 -3.06 17.58 -4.46
N VAL A 196 -3.43 16.30 -4.47
CA VAL A 196 -4.75 15.81 -4.85
C VAL A 196 -5.12 14.61 -3.98
N ALA A 197 -6.40 14.46 -3.66
CA ALA A 197 -6.90 13.35 -2.85
C ALA A 197 -7.99 12.57 -3.57
N LEU A 198 -7.98 11.24 -3.41
CA LEU A 198 -9.17 10.42 -3.54
C LEU A 198 -9.77 10.29 -2.13
N ALA A 199 -10.90 10.93 -1.89
CA ALA A 199 -11.50 11.04 -0.56
C ALA A 199 -12.84 10.32 -0.48
N TYR A 200 -13.04 9.57 0.60
CA TYR A 200 -14.25 8.81 0.93
C TYR A 200 -14.88 9.39 2.18
N MET A 201 -16.18 9.64 2.14
CA MET A 201 -16.88 10.25 3.25
C MET A 201 -18.37 9.98 3.24
N THR A 202 -19.04 10.20 4.38
CA THR A 202 -20.50 10.20 4.41
C THR A 202 -21.04 11.43 3.72
N ALA A 203 -22.24 11.31 3.13
CA ALA A 203 -22.84 12.37 2.32
C ALA A 203 -24.32 12.59 2.67
N ASP A 204 -24.72 13.87 2.70
CA ASP A 204 -26.11 14.29 2.77
C ASP A 204 -26.56 14.74 1.37
N TYR A 205 -27.53 14.01 0.82
CA TYR A 205 -28.14 14.29 -0.48
C TYR A 205 -29.43 15.13 -0.38
N GLY A 206 -29.65 15.77 0.78
CA GLY A 206 -30.82 16.58 1.08
C GLY A 206 -31.84 15.88 1.99
N ASN A 207 -31.61 14.59 2.32
CA ASN A 207 -32.48 13.79 3.19
C ASN A 207 -31.77 13.30 4.47
N GLY A 208 -30.64 13.94 4.84
CA GLY A 208 -29.77 13.51 5.94
C GLY A 208 -28.69 12.53 5.49
N PHE A 209 -27.96 11.99 6.47
CA PHE A 209 -26.75 11.17 6.23
C PHE A 209 -27.01 9.66 6.19
N TYR A 210 -28.26 9.21 6.45
CA TYR A 210 -28.56 7.79 6.65
C TYR A 210 -29.81 7.39 5.87
N ASP A 211 -29.79 6.14 5.40
CA ASP A 211 -30.96 5.51 4.81
C ASP A 211 -31.99 5.08 5.90
N ALA A 212 -33.11 4.48 5.46
CA ALA A 212 -34.16 4.01 6.36
C ALA A 212 -33.69 2.88 7.32
N ASN A 213 -32.59 2.19 7.01
CA ASN A 213 -32.01 1.11 7.80
C ASN A 213 -30.89 1.61 8.73
N GLY A 214 -30.56 2.91 8.67
CA GLY A 214 -29.47 3.50 9.43
C GLY A 214 -28.09 3.32 8.80
N LEU A 215 -28.00 2.89 7.53
CA LEU A 215 -26.78 2.80 6.78
C LEU A 215 -26.37 4.19 6.28
N PRO A 216 -25.14 4.65 6.51
CA PRO A 216 -24.68 5.96 6.02
C PRO A 216 -24.68 6.03 4.49
N TYR A 217 -25.25 7.08 3.92
CA TYR A 217 -24.97 7.43 2.54
C TYR A 217 -23.50 7.84 2.40
N GLY A 218 -22.85 7.41 1.32
CA GLY A 218 -21.46 7.73 1.05
C GLY A 218 -21.25 8.42 -0.28
N ILE A 219 -20.07 9.04 -0.40
CA ILE A 219 -19.56 9.61 -1.63
C ILE A 219 -18.05 9.43 -1.70
N SER A 220 -17.52 9.14 -2.87
CA SER A 220 -16.10 9.27 -3.16
C SER A 220 -15.86 10.35 -4.20
N VAL A 221 -14.84 11.17 -3.96
CA VAL A 221 -14.53 12.35 -4.78
C VAL A 221 -13.03 12.48 -5.02
N ILE A 222 -12.64 13.12 -6.12
CA ILE A 222 -11.28 13.58 -6.32
C ILE A 222 -11.22 15.08 -6.01
N VAL A 223 -10.36 15.47 -5.06
CA VAL A 223 -10.28 16.83 -4.51
C VAL A 223 -8.88 17.40 -4.68
N PRO A 224 -8.71 18.55 -5.38
CA PRO A 224 -7.48 19.33 -5.29
C PRO A 224 -7.26 19.85 -3.86
N LEU A 225 -6.03 19.74 -3.34
CA LEU A 225 -5.73 20.11 -1.97
C LEU A 225 -5.12 21.52 -1.82
N ASP A 226 -5.18 22.34 -2.88
CA ASP A 226 -4.83 23.75 -2.91
C ASP A 226 -6.07 24.68 -2.87
N LEU A 227 -7.26 24.09 -2.73
CA LEU A 227 -8.52 24.87 -2.67
C LEU A 227 -8.65 25.66 -1.37
N PRO A 228 -9.34 26.82 -1.40
CA PRO A 228 -9.70 27.55 -0.19
C PRO A 228 -10.46 26.66 0.81
N GLY A 229 -10.07 26.76 2.08
CA GLY A 229 -10.65 25.94 3.16
C GLY A 229 -9.93 24.59 3.38
N VAL A 230 -8.97 24.20 2.52
CA VAL A 230 -8.10 23.06 2.78
C VAL A 230 -6.89 23.48 3.62
N SER A 231 -6.58 22.70 4.65
CA SER A 231 -5.33 22.84 5.42
C SER A 231 -4.80 21.45 5.81
N LYS A 232 -3.51 21.38 6.16
CA LYS A 232 -2.83 20.13 6.49
C LYS A 232 -2.29 20.17 7.91
N GLY A 233 -2.36 19.02 8.57
CA GLY A 233 -1.76 18.80 9.87
C GLY A 233 -0.25 18.59 9.79
N LYS A 234 0.37 18.40 10.96
CA LYS A 234 1.77 18.05 11.06
C LYS A 234 2.01 16.61 10.63
N PRO A 235 3.15 16.31 9.99
CA PRO A 235 3.50 14.92 9.70
C PRO A 235 3.77 14.13 10.99
N LEU A 236 3.39 12.85 10.99
CA LEU A 236 3.55 11.96 12.14
C LEU A 236 4.99 11.48 12.30
N GLU A 237 5.53 11.54 13.53
CA GLU A 237 6.71 10.78 13.92
C GLU A 237 6.31 9.33 14.20
N LYS A 238 6.96 8.36 13.51
CA LYS A 238 6.58 6.96 13.53
C LYS A 238 7.74 6.04 13.87
N ILE A 239 7.41 4.83 14.32
CA ILE A 239 8.41 3.78 14.55
C ILE A 239 9.06 3.28 13.25
N GLY A 240 8.26 3.06 12.20
CA GLY A 240 8.72 2.54 10.90
C GLY A 240 8.10 3.30 9.74
N GLN A 241 8.50 2.94 8.50
CA GLN A 241 8.09 3.63 7.27
C GLN A 241 8.23 5.15 7.40
N ARG A 242 9.32 5.60 8.00
CA ARG A 242 9.56 7.03 8.30
C ARG A 242 9.74 7.86 7.02
N ALA A 243 10.07 7.21 5.91
CA ALA A 243 10.13 7.83 4.58
C ALA A 243 8.75 8.07 3.95
N LEU A 244 7.66 7.56 4.55
CA LEU A 244 6.29 7.79 4.13
C LEU A 244 5.67 8.91 4.98
N PRO A 245 5.46 10.14 4.45
CA PRO A 245 4.80 11.20 5.20
C PRO A 245 3.32 10.86 5.41
N GLN A 246 2.86 10.94 6.65
CA GLN A 246 1.43 10.79 7.00
C GLN A 246 1.00 11.98 7.83
N GLY A 247 -0.24 12.43 7.65
CA GLY A 247 -0.79 13.58 8.37
C GLY A 247 -2.24 13.84 8.01
N GLU A 248 -2.92 14.59 8.88
CA GLU A 248 -4.30 14.99 8.65
C GLU A 248 -4.42 15.98 7.49
N VAL A 249 -5.62 15.98 6.88
CA VAL A 249 -6.08 17.06 6.01
C VAL A 249 -7.44 17.52 6.51
N TYR A 250 -7.60 18.83 6.63
CA TYR A 250 -8.78 19.49 7.16
C TYR A 250 -9.53 20.19 6.03
N PHE A 251 -10.85 20.19 6.11
CA PHE A 251 -11.75 20.80 5.15
C PHE A 251 -12.74 21.72 5.89
N ASP A 252 -12.73 22.99 5.56
CA ASP A 252 -13.67 24.00 6.05
C ASP A 252 -14.44 24.60 4.88
N ASN A 253 -15.68 24.13 4.69
CA ASN A 253 -16.56 24.53 3.61
C ASN A 253 -15.93 24.49 2.21
N VAL A 254 -15.11 23.45 1.95
CA VAL A 254 -14.44 23.26 0.67
C VAL A 254 -15.47 22.90 -0.39
N ARG A 255 -15.50 23.67 -1.48
CA ARG A 255 -16.47 23.52 -2.57
C ARG A 255 -15.79 22.93 -3.80
N ILE A 256 -16.36 21.86 -4.32
CA ILE A 256 -15.94 21.25 -5.59
C ILE A 256 -17.14 21.04 -6.52
N PRO A 257 -16.95 21.04 -7.83
CA PRO A 257 -18.01 20.68 -8.78
C PRO A 257 -18.52 19.26 -8.54
N LYS A 258 -19.83 19.02 -8.67
CA LYS A 258 -20.42 17.69 -8.48
C LYS A 258 -19.81 16.65 -9.42
N ARG A 259 -19.36 17.04 -10.61
CA ARG A 259 -18.68 16.17 -11.57
C ARG A 259 -17.30 15.64 -11.12
N PHE A 260 -16.82 16.10 -9.96
CA PHE A 260 -15.62 15.54 -9.30
C PHE A 260 -15.94 14.32 -8.44
N ALA A 261 -17.21 13.93 -8.35
CA ALA A 261 -17.61 12.68 -7.75
C ALA A 261 -17.14 11.50 -8.63
N VAL A 262 -16.61 10.49 -7.95
CA VAL A 262 -16.16 9.21 -8.53
C VAL A 262 -17.26 8.17 -8.38
N ALA A 263 -17.85 8.10 -7.18
CA ALA A 263 -19.01 7.26 -6.90
C ALA A 263 -19.99 8.02 -5.99
N LEU A 264 -21.26 7.94 -6.34
CA LEU A 264 -22.36 8.51 -5.58
C LEU A 264 -23.13 7.38 -4.88
N GLN A 265 -23.85 7.72 -3.85
CA GLN A 265 -24.83 6.93 -3.11
C GLN A 265 -24.80 5.40 -3.37
N ASP A 266 -25.45 4.94 -4.41
CA ASP A 266 -25.62 3.50 -4.69
C ASP A 266 -24.31 2.81 -5.16
N GLU A 267 -23.38 3.57 -5.72
CA GLU A 267 -22.10 3.06 -6.23
C GLU A 267 -21.00 3.09 -5.16
N TYR A 268 -21.21 3.82 -4.06
CA TYR A 268 -20.18 4.13 -3.07
C TYR A 268 -19.55 2.87 -2.46
N TYR A 269 -20.34 1.94 -1.97
CA TYR A 269 -19.84 0.75 -1.28
C TYR A 269 -19.09 -0.18 -2.23
N GLY A 270 -19.55 -0.31 -3.47
CA GLY A 270 -18.81 -1.03 -4.51
C GLY A 270 -17.47 -0.40 -4.82
N ASN A 271 -17.42 0.94 -4.87
CA ASN A 271 -16.18 1.68 -5.08
C ASN A 271 -15.20 1.53 -3.89
N VAL A 272 -15.70 1.58 -2.65
CA VAL A 272 -14.89 1.29 -1.44
C VAL A 272 -14.29 -0.11 -1.52
N ALA A 273 -15.09 -1.14 -1.81
CA ALA A 273 -14.64 -2.52 -1.88
C ALA A 273 -13.57 -2.72 -2.97
N SER A 274 -13.79 -2.14 -4.16
CA SER A 274 -12.84 -2.19 -5.28
C SER A 274 -11.51 -1.54 -4.93
N THR A 275 -11.53 -0.32 -4.38
CA THR A 275 -10.31 0.40 -4.03
C THR A 275 -9.54 -0.30 -2.91
N TRP A 276 -10.24 -0.86 -1.94
CA TRP A 276 -9.60 -1.63 -0.86
C TRP A 276 -8.96 -2.91 -1.39
N SER A 277 -9.63 -3.60 -2.31
CA SER A 277 -9.07 -4.78 -2.98
C SER A 277 -7.80 -4.44 -3.76
N PHE A 278 -7.80 -3.31 -4.45
CA PHE A 278 -6.63 -2.79 -5.15
C PHE A 278 -5.47 -2.52 -4.18
N ALA A 279 -5.70 -1.78 -3.09
CA ALA A 279 -4.70 -1.49 -2.07
C ALA A 279 -4.11 -2.76 -1.44
N GLY A 280 -4.97 -3.70 -1.00
CA GLY A 280 -4.54 -4.95 -0.39
C GLY A 280 -3.69 -5.83 -1.31
N THR A 281 -3.99 -5.82 -2.62
CA THR A 281 -3.20 -6.53 -3.62
C THR A 281 -1.79 -5.94 -3.75
N HIS A 282 -1.66 -4.61 -3.76
CA HIS A 282 -0.35 -3.95 -3.83
C HIS A 282 0.46 -4.12 -2.55
N MET A 283 -0.18 -4.05 -1.38
CA MET A 283 0.47 -4.35 -0.10
C MET A 283 1.13 -5.74 -0.13
N ALA A 284 0.44 -6.75 -0.65
CA ALA A 284 1.02 -8.09 -0.77
C ALA A 284 2.28 -8.11 -1.67
N GLN A 285 2.29 -7.36 -2.78
CA GLN A 285 3.46 -7.29 -3.65
C GLN A 285 4.63 -6.59 -2.95
N TRP A 286 4.41 -5.40 -2.37
CA TRP A 286 5.46 -4.62 -1.72
C TRP A 286 6.08 -5.38 -0.55
N PHE A 287 5.28 -6.03 0.28
CA PHE A 287 5.80 -6.76 1.43
C PHE A 287 6.41 -8.13 1.08
N THR A 288 6.11 -8.69 -0.09
CA THR A 288 6.93 -9.76 -0.68
C THR A 288 8.36 -9.26 -0.94
N GLY A 289 8.51 -8.06 -1.50
CA GLY A 289 9.81 -7.41 -1.70
C GLY A 289 10.56 -7.16 -0.39
N VAL A 290 9.87 -6.70 0.66
CA VAL A 290 10.45 -6.51 2.01
C VAL A 290 10.97 -7.84 2.58
N ALA A 291 10.17 -8.91 2.48
CA ALA A 291 10.57 -10.25 2.93
C ALA A 291 11.82 -10.75 2.18
N ARG A 292 11.83 -10.60 0.84
CA ARG A 292 12.99 -10.92 -0.01
C ARG A 292 14.22 -10.13 0.41
N SER A 293 14.09 -8.83 0.62
CA SER A 293 15.19 -7.95 1.06
C SER A 293 15.82 -8.42 2.36
N ALA A 294 14.99 -8.74 3.36
CA ALA A 294 15.46 -9.23 4.65
C ALA A 294 16.16 -10.60 4.53
N PHE A 295 15.59 -11.51 3.75
CA PHE A 295 16.16 -12.84 3.49
C PHE A 295 17.53 -12.74 2.81
N GLU A 296 17.67 -11.96 1.75
CA GLU A 296 18.93 -11.78 1.01
C GLU A 296 20.02 -11.20 1.91
N LEU A 297 19.70 -10.18 2.70
CA LEU A 297 20.64 -9.59 3.67
C LEU A 297 21.09 -10.60 4.71
N ALA A 298 20.16 -11.39 5.27
CA ALA A 298 20.50 -12.41 6.26
C ALA A 298 21.36 -13.53 5.66
N LEU A 299 21.05 -13.97 4.45
CA LEU A 299 21.82 -14.98 3.73
C LEU A 299 23.26 -14.52 3.50
N ALA A 300 23.45 -13.29 2.99
CA ALA A 300 24.76 -12.70 2.76
C ALA A 300 25.54 -12.56 4.08
N TYR A 301 24.89 -12.03 5.13
CA TYR A 301 25.50 -11.90 6.45
C TYR A 301 25.97 -13.24 7.02
N CYS A 302 25.18 -14.32 6.86
CA CYS A 302 25.55 -15.66 7.33
C CYS A 302 26.75 -16.25 6.60
N HIS A 303 27.06 -15.82 5.37
CA HIS A 303 28.24 -16.23 4.62
C HIS A 303 29.50 -15.42 4.98
N GLU A 304 29.39 -14.31 5.69
CA GLU A 304 30.52 -13.46 6.09
C GLU A 304 30.80 -13.56 7.58
N ARG A 305 29.77 -13.63 8.42
CA ARG A 305 29.89 -13.64 9.87
C ARG A 305 30.38 -14.96 10.42
N LYS A 306 31.44 -14.90 11.21
CA LYS A 306 31.95 -16.05 12.00
C LYS A 306 31.46 -15.93 13.44
N GLN A 307 30.91 -17.02 13.98
CA GLN A 307 30.52 -17.17 15.37
C GLN A 307 30.61 -18.65 15.73
N GLY A 308 30.98 -18.99 16.97
CA GLY A 308 31.19 -20.39 17.38
C GLY A 308 32.27 -21.12 16.55
N GLY A 309 33.33 -20.39 16.15
CA GLY A 309 34.49 -20.95 15.44
C GLY A 309 34.31 -21.14 13.91
N GLN A 310 33.14 -20.87 13.33
CA GLN A 310 32.89 -21.04 11.91
C GLN A 310 31.92 -19.98 11.35
N LEU A 311 31.72 -19.96 10.03
CA LEU A 311 30.70 -19.12 9.40
C LEU A 311 29.31 -19.49 9.92
N LEU A 312 28.43 -18.49 10.11
CA LEU A 312 27.06 -18.74 10.57
C LEU A 312 26.32 -19.74 9.69
N ILE A 313 26.49 -19.67 8.38
CA ILE A 313 25.83 -20.57 7.43
C ILE A 313 26.19 -22.05 7.65
N ASN A 314 27.33 -22.35 8.29
CA ASN A 314 27.75 -23.71 8.53
C ASN A 314 27.06 -24.38 9.75
N HIS A 315 26.38 -23.58 10.59
CA HIS A 315 25.59 -24.12 11.69
C HIS A 315 24.26 -24.69 11.17
N GLN A 316 23.88 -25.86 11.63
CA GLN A 316 22.66 -26.55 11.20
C GLN A 316 21.39 -25.71 11.46
N LEU A 317 21.31 -25.06 12.62
CA LEU A 317 20.15 -24.22 12.97
C LEU A 317 20.06 -22.96 12.08
N THR A 318 21.19 -22.40 11.66
CA THR A 318 21.21 -21.29 10.70
C THR A 318 20.68 -21.75 9.34
N ARG A 319 21.12 -22.91 8.86
CA ARG A 319 20.61 -23.50 7.59
C ARG A 319 19.11 -23.76 7.65
N TYR A 320 18.62 -24.25 8.78
CA TYR A 320 17.17 -24.43 8.99
C TYR A 320 16.41 -23.10 8.86
N ARG A 321 16.86 -22.06 9.54
CA ARG A 321 16.24 -20.72 9.46
C ARG A 321 16.29 -20.14 8.05
N ILE A 322 17.42 -20.23 7.36
CA ILE A 322 17.58 -19.78 5.97
C ILE A 322 16.59 -20.52 5.07
N GLY A 323 16.48 -21.86 5.21
CA GLY A 323 15.52 -22.66 4.43
C GLY A 323 14.06 -22.29 4.71
N ASP A 324 13.70 -22.05 5.99
CA ASP A 324 12.34 -21.65 6.35
C ASP A 324 12.01 -20.23 5.84
N MET A 325 12.93 -19.27 5.94
CA MET A 325 12.75 -17.94 5.37
C MET A 325 12.56 -17.99 3.85
N MET A 326 13.37 -18.77 3.13
CA MET A 326 13.22 -18.95 1.68
C MET A 326 11.83 -19.49 1.31
N ARG A 327 11.38 -20.53 2.00
CA ARG A 327 10.03 -21.10 1.82
C ARG A 327 8.93 -20.07 2.04
N ARG A 328 9.08 -19.16 3.04
CA ARG A 328 8.12 -18.08 3.34
C ARG A 328 8.14 -17.00 2.28
N VAL A 329 9.31 -16.62 1.76
CA VAL A 329 9.42 -15.67 0.64
C VAL A 329 8.70 -16.21 -0.59
N GLU A 330 8.89 -17.49 -0.92
CA GLU A 330 8.19 -18.12 -2.05
C GLU A 330 6.68 -18.23 -1.81
N LEU A 331 6.24 -18.50 -0.58
CA LEU A 331 4.82 -18.45 -0.21
C LEU A 331 4.24 -17.05 -0.44
N CYS A 332 4.92 -16.00 0.05
CA CYS A 332 4.50 -14.60 -0.17
C CYS A 332 4.35 -14.31 -1.67
N ARG A 333 5.37 -14.65 -2.44
CA ARG A 333 5.41 -14.43 -3.89
C ARG A 333 4.27 -15.15 -4.62
N ALA A 334 4.06 -16.44 -4.32
CA ALA A 334 3.01 -17.23 -4.94
C ALA A 334 1.61 -16.68 -4.64
N VAL A 335 1.34 -16.31 -3.39
CA VAL A 335 0.04 -15.77 -2.97
C VAL A 335 -0.19 -14.37 -3.54
N ALA A 336 0.82 -13.49 -3.48
CA ALA A 336 0.73 -12.14 -4.00
C ALA A 336 0.44 -12.13 -5.51
N ARG A 337 1.19 -12.90 -6.30
CA ARG A 337 1.00 -12.99 -7.75
C ARG A 337 -0.33 -13.59 -8.15
N ARG A 338 -0.74 -14.67 -7.50
CA ARG A 338 -2.06 -15.26 -7.73
C ARG A 338 -3.17 -14.23 -7.46
N SER A 339 -3.06 -13.47 -6.39
CA SER A 339 -4.05 -12.45 -6.04
C SER A 339 -4.10 -11.32 -7.05
N LEU A 340 -2.95 -10.83 -7.52
CA LEU A 340 -2.90 -9.79 -8.53
C LEU A 340 -3.47 -10.30 -9.87
N ALA A 341 -3.08 -11.49 -10.30
CA ALA A 341 -3.61 -12.10 -11.52
C ALA A 341 -5.14 -12.24 -11.45
N TYR A 342 -5.64 -12.74 -10.33
CA TYR A 342 -7.08 -12.83 -10.10
C TYR A 342 -7.78 -11.46 -10.17
N ALA A 343 -7.25 -10.46 -9.47
CA ALA A 343 -7.83 -9.12 -9.44
C ALA A 343 -7.83 -8.41 -10.82
N ARG A 344 -6.83 -8.68 -11.66
CA ARG A 344 -6.67 -8.04 -12.96
C ARG A 344 -7.37 -8.79 -14.12
N LEU A 345 -7.42 -10.11 -14.04
CA LEU A 345 -7.91 -10.95 -15.13
C LEU A 345 -9.35 -11.46 -14.93
N THR A 346 -9.93 -11.23 -13.75
CA THR A 346 -11.30 -11.65 -13.44
C THR A 346 -12.20 -10.41 -13.36
N PRO A 347 -13.19 -10.24 -14.26
CA PRO A 347 -14.00 -9.01 -14.36
C PRO A 347 -14.74 -8.62 -13.08
N GLN A 348 -15.10 -9.59 -12.25
CA GLN A 348 -15.79 -9.40 -10.98
C GLN A 348 -15.03 -10.12 -9.86
N GLY A 349 -13.77 -9.72 -9.66
CA GLY A 349 -12.93 -10.32 -8.64
C GLY A 349 -13.54 -10.23 -7.24
N HIS A 350 -13.51 -11.34 -6.49
CA HIS A 350 -14.06 -11.40 -5.15
C HIS A 350 -13.05 -10.92 -4.10
N PRO A 351 -13.44 -10.08 -3.12
CA PRO A 351 -12.52 -9.48 -2.15
C PRO A 351 -11.82 -10.50 -1.24
N CYS A 352 -12.32 -11.73 -1.11
CA CYS A 352 -11.64 -12.81 -0.37
C CYS A 352 -10.21 -13.06 -0.86
N ALA A 353 -9.98 -13.02 -2.16
CA ALA A 353 -8.66 -13.30 -2.73
C ALA A 353 -7.63 -12.24 -2.31
N THR A 354 -8.02 -10.96 -2.37
CA THR A 354 -7.14 -9.83 -2.05
C THR A 354 -6.93 -9.69 -0.55
N ALA A 355 -7.97 -9.87 0.27
CA ALA A 355 -7.86 -9.86 1.73
C ALA A 355 -6.96 -11.01 2.22
N SER A 356 -7.17 -12.24 1.73
CA SER A 356 -6.32 -13.39 2.07
C SER A 356 -4.85 -13.16 1.74
N SER A 357 -4.59 -12.53 0.59
CA SER A 357 -3.24 -12.20 0.13
C SER A 357 -2.56 -11.20 1.06
N LYS A 358 -3.21 -10.08 1.36
CA LYS A 358 -2.67 -9.05 2.23
C LYS A 358 -2.33 -9.61 3.62
N ILE A 359 -3.26 -10.32 4.24
CA ILE A 359 -3.07 -10.93 5.56
C ILE A 359 -1.87 -11.89 5.53
N THR A 360 -1.91 -12.87 4.63
CA THR A 360 -0.87 -13.92 4.56
C THR A 360 0.50 -13.33 4.33
N VAL A 361 0.64 -12.43 3.36
CA VAL A 361 1.95 -11.90 2.99
C VAL A 361 2.52 -11.00 4.08
N THR A 362 1.73 -10.11 4.67
CA THR A 362 2.25 -9.20 5.70
C THR A 362 2.66 -9.95 6.98
N GLU A 363 1.93 -11.01 7.37
CA GLU A 363 2.32 -11.85 8.49
C GLU A 363 3.61 -12.64 8.20
N GLU A 364 3.70 -13.28 7.04
CA GLU A 364 4.89 -14.05 6.68
C GLU A 364 6.11 -13.15 6.46
N ALA A 365 5.93 -11.96 5.87
CA ALA A 365 7.01 -10.97 5.75
C ALA A 365 7.54 -10.55 7.14
N MET A 366 6.67 -10.26 8.09
CA MET A 366 7.07 -9.95 9.46
C MET A 366 7.85 -11.10 10.11
N ARG A 367 7.45 -12.36 9.90
CA ARG A 367 8.17 -13.54 10.38
C ARG A 367 9.55 -13.66 9.75
N VAL A 368 9.65 -13.49 8.41
CA VAL A 368 10.95 -13.50 7.71
C VAL A 368 11.87 -12.41 8.23
N VAL A 369 11.38 -11.18 8.37
CA VAL A 369 12.18 -10.06 8.85
C VAL A 369 12.64 -10.27 10.31
N SER A 370 11.77 -10.83 11.15
CA SER A 370 12.12 -11.17 12.55
C SER A 370 13.21 -12.25 12.62
N ASP A 371 13.11 -13.30 11.80
CA ASP A 371 14.13 -14.35 11.75
C ASP A 371 15.46 -13.85 11.15
N ALA A 372 15.39 -12.99 10.16
CA ALA A 372 16.56 -12.32 9.59
C ALA A 372 17.28 -11.47 10.64
N LEU A 373 16.54 -10.62 11.37
CA LEU A 373 17.09 -9.81 12.45
C LEU A 373 17.73 -10.70 13.53
N GLN A 374 17.11 -11.82 13.89
CA GLN A 374 17.67 -12.79 14.84
C GLN A 374 19.02 -13.34 14.38
N LEU A 375 19.20 -13.60 13.07
CA LEU A 375 20.48 -14.06 12.50
C LEU A 375 21.59 -13.00 12.56
N PHE A 376 21.23 -11.72 12.50
CA PHE A 376 22.18 -10.63 12.72
C PHE A 376 22.61 -10.50 14.19
N GLY A 377 21.82 -11.05 15.14
CA GLY A 377 22.08 -10.91 16.57
C GLY A 377 22.09 -9.44 17.02
N GLY A 378 23.00 -9.06 17.92
CA GLY A 378 23.13 -7.67 18.39
C GLY A 378 23.35 -6.64 17.27
N ASN A 379 24.01 -7.04 16.18
CA ASN A 379 24.21 -6.17 15.01
C ASN A 379 22.89 -5.80 14.34
N GLY A 380 21.88 -6.68 14.35
CA GLY A 380 20.56 -6.42 13.78
C GLY A 380 19.77 -5.34 14.52
N LEU A 381 20.14 -5.03 15.76
CA LEU A 381 19.50 -3.99 16.58
C LEU A 381 20.13 -2.61 16.42
N THR A 382 21.25 -2.51 15.69
CA THR A 382 21.94 -1.24 15.48
C THR A 382 21.56 -0.60 14.15
N ARG A 383 21.57 0.74 14.10
CA ARG A 383 21.36 1.50 12.85
C ARG A 383 22.53 1.43 11.86
N GLU A 384 23.59 0.70 12.21
CA GLU A 384 24.71 0.42 11.30
C GLU A 384 24.33 -0.60 10.22
N TYR A 385 23.29 -1.42 10.51
CA TYR A 385 22.76 -2.43 9.60
C TYR A 385 21.31 -2.07 9.23
N PRO A 386 20.84 -2.39 8.02
CA PRO A 386 19.50 -2.02 7.58
C PRO A 386 18.38 -2.89 8.20
N MET A 387 18.73 -3.91 8.99
CA MET A 387 17.78 -4.90 9.49
C MET A 387 16.76 -4.32 10.47
N GLU A 388 17.20 -3.41 11.39
CA GLU A 388 16.29 -2.80 12.36
C GLU A 388 15.23 -1.94 11.65
N LYS A 389 15.61 -1.26 10.54
CA LYS A 389 14.66 -0.49 9.72
C LYS A 389 13.64 -1.42 9.06
N LEU A 390 14.09 -2.50 8.43
CA LEU A 390 13.18 -3.48 7.81
C LEU A 390 12.19 -4.06 8.83
N PHE A 391 12.64 -4.31 10.06
CA PHE A 391 11.77 -4.80 11.14
C PHE A 391 10.70 -3.77 11.53
N ARG A 392 11.06 -2.51 11.67
CA ARG A 392 10.13 -1.42 11.98
C ARG A 392 9.13 -1.19 10.84
N ASP A 393 9.60 -1.23 9.61
CA ASP A 393 8.78 -1.02 8.43
C ASP A 393 7.78 -2.18 8.23
N ALA A 394 8.23 -3.42 8.38
CA ALA A 394 7.37 -4.60 8.25
C ALA A 394 6.25 -4.64 9.30
N ARG A 395 6.50 -4.11 10.52
CA ARG A 395 5.50 -4.11 11.58
C ARG A 395 4.27 -3.26 11.24
N ALA A 396 4.44 -2.17 10.51
CA ALA A 396 3.35 -1.31 10.09
C ALA A 396 2.34 -2.02 9.18
N ALA A 397 2.82 -2.92 8.31
CA ALA A 397 1.99 -3.64 7.35
C ALA A 397 0.87 -4.49 7.96
N LEU A 398 1.01 -4.91 9.21
CA LEU A 398 -0.03 -5.69 9.90
C LEU A 398 -1.23 -4.82 10.32
N ILE A 399 -1.07 -3.49 10.28
CA ILE A 399 -2.06 -2.50 10.73
C ILE A 399 -2.61 -1.69 9.57
N GLU A 400 -1.73 -1.23 8.67
CA GLU A 400 -2.10 -0.37 7.54
C GLU A 400 -2.89 -1.12 6.46
N ASP A 401 -3.65 -0.38 5.65
CA ASP A 401 -4.53 -0.89 4.60
C ASP A 401 -5.49 -1.99 5.07
N GLY A 402 -5.97 -1.84 6.30
CA GLY A 402 -6.79 -2.80 7.00
C GLY A 402 -5.98 -3.64 7.99
N GLU A 403 -6.33 -3.52 9.28
CA GLU A 403 -5.73 -4.32 10.35
C GLU A 403 -6.05 -5.81 10.15
N ASN A 404 -5.05 -6.68 10.27
CA ASN A 404 -5.14 -8.08 9.84
C ASN A 404 -6.23 -8.88 10.57
N MET A 405 -6.49 -8.64 11.86
CA MET A 405 -7.55 -9.34 12.59
C MET A 405 -8.94 -8.92 12.10
N MET A 406 -9.13 -7.61 11.84
CA MET A 406 -10.36 -7.10 11.23
C MET A 406 -10.57 -7.65 9.82
N LEU A 407 -9.52 -7.68 8.99
CA LEU A 407 -9.60 -8.28 7.66
C LEU A 407 -9.90 -9.77 7.71
N THR A 408 -9.33 -10.50 8.69
CA THR A 408 -9.61 -11.93 8.89
C THR A 408 -11.06 -12.15 9.32
N THR A 409 -11.59 -11.30 10.20
CA THR A 409 -12.99 -11.33 10.61
C THR A 409 -13.90 -11.08 9.40
N ARG A 410 -13.61 -10.04 8.63
CA ARG A 410 -14.34 -9.75 7.38
C ARG A 410 -14.28 -10.90 6.39
N LEU A 411 -13.13 -11.54 6.26
CA LEU A 411 -12.98 -12.73 5.39
C LEU A 411 -13.93 -13.85 5.82
N GLY A 412 -14.12 -14.05 7.13
CA GLY A 412 -15.09 -15.01 7.66
C GLY A 412 -16.53 -14.70 7.23
N PHE A 413 -16.94 -13.43 7.29
CA PHE A 413 -18.27 -13.00 6.81
C PHE A 413 -18.43 -13.22 5.31
N LEU A 414 -17.44 -12.82 4.50
CA LEU A 414 -17.48 -13.02 3.06
C LEU A 414 -17.55 -14.50 2.66
N VAL A 415 -16.87 -15.38 3.41
CA VAL A 415 -16.95 -16.83 3.18
C VAL A 415 -18.33 -17.38 3.55
N GLN A 416 -18.97 -16.84 4.60
CA GLN A 416 -20.35 -17.21 4.96
C GLN A 416 -21.32 -16.78 3.85
N GLU A 417 -21.21 -15.55 3.33
CA GLU A 417 -22.03 -15.09 2.20
C GLU A 417 -21.86 -15.96 0.96
N LEU A 418 -20.61 -16.31 0.61
CA LEU A 418 -20.34 -17.23 -0.48
C LEU A 418 -20.98 -18.61 -0.30
N TYR A 419 -21.14 -19.09 0.94
CA TYR A 419 -21.83 -20.34 1.21
C TYR A 419 -23.35 -20.22 1.04
N GLU A 420 -23.92 -19.07 1.48
CA GLU A 420 -25.36 -18.81 1.43
C GLU A 420 -25.83 -18.49 -0.01
N ASP A 421 -25.07 -17.67 -0.75
CA ASP A 421 -25.39 -17.17 -2.09
C ASP A 421 -24.83 -18.05 -3.23
N GLY A 422 -23.96 -19.00 -2.91
CA GLY A 422 -23.23 -19.82 -3.87
C GLY A 422 -21.86 -19.28 -4.24
N TRP A 423 -20.89 -20.18 -4.41
CA TRP A 423 -19.54 -19.82 -4.86
C TRP A 423 -19.55 -19.32 -6.30
N PRO A 424 -18.71 -18.30 -6.61
CA PRO A 424 -18.59 -17.85 -8.00
C PRO A 424 -18.24 -19.02 -8.90
N GLN A 425 -19.04 -19.25 -9.93
CA GLN A 425 -18.75 -20.24 -10.96
C GLN A 425 -17.99 -19.54 -12.08
N TYR A 426 -16.76 -19.98 -12.33
CA TYR A 426 -15.88 -19.46 -13.36
C TYR A 426 -16.01 -20.26 -14.65
#